data_f18032fc2fb9cef1ac34840d0fc4cdc2
#
_entry.id   f18032fc2fb9cef1ac34840d0fc4cdc2
#
_cell.length_a   1.000
_cell.length_b   1.000
_cell.length_c   1.000
_cell.angle_alpha   90.00
_cell.angle_beta   90.00
_cell.angle_gamma   90.00
#
_symmetry.space_group_name_H-M   'P 1'
#
loop_
_entity.id
_entity.type
_entity.pdbx_description
1 polymer ?
#
loop_
_entity_poly.entity_id
_entity_poly.type
_entity_poly.pdbx_seq_one_letter_code
_entity_poly.pdbx_strand_id
1 'polypeptide(L)' 'LAVEFPELAETFHQLKVSDKHFAHLLEQHDAIDQRISRDEAKLEPVGDDMLHSLKLQRLKLKDEMYRMASAA' A
#
# COMPACT_ATOMS: atom_id res chain seq x y z
N LEU A 1 -3.93 3.12 -4.68
CA LEU A 1 -2.73 2.70 -5.40
C LEU A 1 -2.86 2.87 -6.91
N ALA A 2 -3.99 2.48 -7.48
CA ALA A 2 -4.27 2.70 -8.90
C ALA A 2 -4.30 4.19 -9.27
N VAL A 3 -4.61 5.05 -8.33
CA VAL A 3 -4.61 6.52 -8.54
C VAL A 3 -3.18 7.02 -8.78
N GLU A 4 -2.20 6.42 -8.10
CA GLU A 4 -0.78 6.78 -8.26
C GLU A 4 -0.17 6.21 -9.52
N PHE A 5 -0.65 5.04 -9.96
CA PHE A 5 -0.13 4.32 -11.13
C PHE A 5 -1.28 3.91 -12.04
N PRO A 6 -1.96 4.87 -12.67
CA PRO A 6 -3.14 4.56 -13.48
C PRO A 6 -2.85 3.64 -14.66
N GLU A 7 -1.64 3.68 -15.22
CA GLU A 7 -1.22 2.81 -16.30
C GLU A 7 -1.08 1.34 -15.87
N LEU A 8 -0.98 1.10 -14.56
CA LEU A 8 -0.86 -0.25 -14.01
C LEU A 8 -2.13 -0.71 -13.30
N ALA A 9 -3.20 0.08 -13.34
CA ALA A 9 -4.43 -0.22 -12.60
C ALA A 9 -4.98 -1.61 -12.93
N GLU A 10 -5.02 -1.95 -14.22
CA GLU A 10 -5.52 -3.26 -14.65
C GLU A 10 -4.58 -4.39 -14.22
N THR A 11 -3.28 -4.17 -14.31
CA THR A 11 -2.29 -5.14 -13.89
C THR A 11 -2.40 -5.41 -12.38
N PHE A 12 -2.59 -4.35 -11.58
CA PHE A 12 -2.80 -4.50 -10.14
C PHE A 12 -4.06 -5.33 -9.85
N HIS A 13 -5.13 -5.08 -10.57
CA HIS A 13 -6.36 -5.84 -10.39
C HIS A 13 -6.18 -7.32 -10.72
N GLN A 14 -5.51 -7.61 -11.84
CA GLN A 14 -5.22 -8.99 -12.25
C GLN A 14 -4.35 -9.72 -11.23
N LEU A 15 -3.30 -9.07 -10.72
CA LEU A 15 -2.42 -9.66 -9.72
C LEU A 15 -3.14 -9.89 -8.39
N LYS A 16 -4.03 -9.00 -8.00
CA LYS A 16 -4.84 -9.16 -6.80
C LYS A 16 -5.64 -10.46 -6.84
N VAL A 17 -6.14 -10.83 -8.00
CA VAL A 17 -6.95 -12.03 -8.18
C VAL A 17 -6.10 -13.29 -8.33
N SER A 18 -4.98 -13.19 -9.07
CA SER A 18 -4.20 -14.37 -9.46
C SER A 18 -2.99 -14.66 -8.57
N ASP A 19 -2.49 -13.68 -7.82
CA ASP A 19 -1.29 -13.83 -6.99
C ASP A 19 -1.61 -13.53 -5.53
N LYS A 20 -1.55 -14.57 -4.69
CA LYS A 20 -1.85 -14.44 -3.26
C LYS A 20 -0.86 -13.53 -2.54
N HIS A 21 0.40 -13.55 -2.95
CA HIS A 21 1.42 -12.70 -2.34
C HIS A 21 1.12 -11.22 -2.62
N PHE A 22 0.77 -10.91 -3.87
CA PHE A 22 0.38 -9.55 -4.23
C PHE A 22 -0.87 -9.09 -3.46
N ALA A 23 -1.88 -9.95 -3.36
CA ALA A 23 -3.10 -9.66 -2.62
C ALA A 23 -2.79 -9.36 -1.15
N HIS A 24 -1.87 -10.11 -0.55
CA HIS A 24 -1.44 -9.90 0.83
C HIS A 24 -0.73 -8.56 1.01
N LEU A 25 0.17 -8.21 0.07
CA LEU A 25 0.85 -6.92 0.08
C LEU A 25 -0.14 -5.76 -0.04
N LEU A 26 -1.12 -5.89 -0.91
CA LEU A 26 -2.15 -4.88 -1.09
C LEU A 26 -2.98 -4.70 0.17
N GLU A 27 -3.35 -5.80 0.82
CA GLU A 27 -4.10 -5.77 2.07
C GLU A 27 -3.30 -5.05 3.17
N GLN A 28 -2.02 -5.36 3.30
CA GLN A 28 -1.14 -4.69 4.26
C GLN A 28 -0.99 -3.20 3.94
N HIS A 29 -0.83 -2.86 2.66
CA HIS A 29 -0.74 -1.47 2.23
C HIS A 29 -1.99 -0.70 2.62
N ASP A 30 -3.17 -1.25 2.34
CA ASP A 30 -4.42 -0.56 2.62
C ASP A 30 -4.64 -0.38 4.13
N ALA A 31 -4.28 -1.38 4.93
CA ALA A 31 -4.38 -1.30 6.38
C ALA A 31 -3.48 -0.20 6.94
N ILE A 32 -2.24 -0.11 6.46
CA ILE A 32 -1.29 0.92 6.88
C ILE A 32 -1.77 2.30 6.43
N ASP A 33 -2.27 2.40 5.21
CA ASP A 33 -2.78 3.65 4.65
C ASP A 33 -3.95 4.18 5.47
N GLN A 34 -4.88 3.33 5.87
CA GLN A 34 -6.00 3.71 6.72
C GLN A 34 -5.51 4.19 8.08
N ARG A 35 -4.51 3.54 8.66
CA ARG A 35 -3.98 3.93 9.95
C ARG A 35 -3.30 5.31 9.89
N ILE A 36 -2.54 5.56 8.84
CA ILE A 36 -1.93 6.87 8.61
C ILE A 36 -3.01 7.95 8.44
N SER A 37 -4.04 7.64 7.68
CA SER A 37 -5.15 8.56 7.43
C SER A 37 -5.86 8.93 8.74
N ARG A 38 -6.08 7.97 9.64
CA ARG A 38 -6.68 8.21 10.95
C ARG A 38 -5.81 9.10 11.82
N ASP A 39 -4.49 8.87 11.80
CA ASP A 39 -3.55 9.69 12.55
C ASP A 39 -3.55 11.13 12.02
N GLU A 40 -3.52 11.32 10.72
CA GLU A 40 -3.55 12.65 10.10
C GLU A 40 -4.86 13.37 10.38
N ALA A 41 -5.97 12.63 10.47
CA ALA A 41 -7.26 13.18 10.87
C ALA A 41 -7.40 13.34 12.39
N LYS A 42 -6.38 12.91 13.14
CA LYS A 42 -6.31 12.95 14.61
C LYS A 42 -7.42 12.19 15.30
N LEU A 43 -7.92 11.15 14.65
CA LEU A 43 -8.90 10.25 15.24
C LEU A 43 -8.24 9.21 16.15
N GLU A 44 -7.07 8.71 15.75
CA GLU A 44 -6.27 7.74 16.50
C GLU A 44 -4.80 8.08 16.37
N PRO A 45 -4.29 9.12 17.07
CA PRO A 45 -2.89 9.51 16.93
C PRO A 45 -1.95 8.43 17.49
N VAL A 46 -0.92 8.10 16.73
CA VAL A 46 0.04 7.05 17.08
C VAL A 46 1.42 7.57 17.47
N GLY A 47 1.63 8.89 17.38
CA GLY A 47 2.92 9.50 17.65
C GLY A 47 3.80 9.59 16.38
N ASP A 48 4.77 10.51 16.42
CA ASP A 48 5.57 10.83 15.23
C ASP A 48 6.47 9.68 14.78
N ASP A 49 7.09 8.96 15.74
CA ASP A 49 7.98 7.84 15.41
C ASP A 49 7.21 6.71 14.75
N MET A 50 6.04 6.37 15.28
CA MET A 50 5.20 5.33 14.71
C MET A 50 4.68 5.74 13.33
N LEU A 51 4.26 7.00 13.18
CA LEU A 51 3.77 7.52 11.91
C LEU A 51 4.87 7.44 10.84
N HIS A 52 6.09 7.81 11.18
CA HIS A 52 7.23 7.72 10.27
C HIS A 52 7.48 6.26 9.85
N SER A 53 7.46 5.34 10.81
CA SER A 53 7.62 3.90 10.54
C SER A 53 6.53 3.37 9.62
N LEU A 54 5.28 3.77 9.85
CA LEU A 54 4.16 3.36 8.99
C LEU A 54 4.32 3.87 7.55
N LYS A 55 4.77 5.11 7.40
CA LYS A 55 5.01 5.70 6.07
C LYS A 55 6.13 4.98 5.33
N LEU A 56 7.19 4.58 6.02
CA LEU A 56 8.28 3.79 5.43
C LEU A 56 7.80 2.41 5.01
N GLN A 57 7.00 1.75 5.82
CA GLN A 57 6.42 0.45 5.49
C GLN A 57 5.52 0.56 4.27
N ARG A 58 4.69 1.60 4.21
CA ARG A 58 3.82 1.84 3.06
C ARG A 58 4.63 2.00 1.77
N LEU A 59 5.71 2.77 1.83
CA LEU A 59 6.59 2.97 0.67
C LEU A 59 7.21 1.65 0.20
N LYS A 60 7.71 0.83 1.13
CA LYS A 60 8.29 -0.47 0.79
C LYS A 60 7.27 -1.39 0.12
N LEU A 61 6.05 -1.41 0.63
CA LEU A 61 4.98 -2.22 0.05
C LEU A 61 4.63 -1.75 -1.36
N LYS A 62 4.53 -0.44 -1.57
CA LYS A 62 4.28 0.12 -2.90
C LYS A 62 5.39 -0.23 -3.89
N ASP A 63 6.63 -0.12 -3.47
CA ASP A 63 7.77 -0.45 -4.32
C ASP A 63 7.75 -1.91 -4.75
N GLU A 64 7.44 -2.81 -3.83
CA GLU A 64 7.37 -4.23 -4.13
C GLU A 64 6.22 -4.56 -5.08
N MET A 65 5.04 -3.98 -4.82
CA MET A 65 3.89 -4.16 -5.70
C MET A 65 4.16 -3.60 -7.10
N TYR A 66 4.81 -2.45 -7.18
CA TYR A 66 5.19 -1.86 -8.46
C TYR A 66 6.14 -2.75 -9.23
N ARG A 67 7.14 -3.34 -8.56
CA ARG A 67 8.08 -4.27 -9.20
C ARG A 67 7.36 -5.50 -9.74
N MET A 68 6.44 -6.07 -8.97
CA MET A 68 5.65 -7.21 -9.41
C MET A 68 4.80 -6.87 -10.63
N ALA A 69 4.15 -5.72 -10.63
CA ALA A 69 3.33 -5.27 -11.74
C ALA A 69 4.16 -5.00 -13.00
N SER A 70 5.35 -4.41 -12.83
CA SER A 70 6.24 -4.11 -13.95
C SER A 70 6.85 -5.37 -14.57
N ALA A 71 6.99 -6.43 -13.79
CA ALA A 71 7.52 -7.71 -14.26
C ALA A 71 6.43 -8.62 -14.86
N ALA A 72 5.19 -8.28 -14.67
CA ALA A 72 4.07 -9.10 -15.14
C ALA A 72 3.85 -9.00 -16.65
#